data_ea0959e70c4dbb4a417d612695ac074c
#
_entry.id   ea0959e70c4dbb4a417d612695ac074c
#
_cell.length_a   1.000
_cell.length_b   1.000
_cell.length_c   1.000
_cell.angle_alpha   90.00
_cell.angle_beta   90.00
_cell.angle_gamma   90.00
#
_symmetry.space_group_name_H-M   'P 1'
#
loop_
_entity.id
_entity.type
_entity.pdbx_description
1 polymer ?
#
loop_
_entity_poly.entity_id
_entity_poly.type
_entity_poly.pdbx_seq_one_letter_code
_entity_poly.pdbx_strand_id
1 'polypeptide(L)'
;TMKNPLILKNVKVSLFDGELTVPQLTFPQSKMATLSFTNIDLAQVLALAQYNQVTLTGRANATLPFWLGHKECLICNGTLEQVGNVSIKLTDEMVKGLKKGGWTENILVDLLKEMELQNSHAAVTLDPKGQMTLRASISGFNPTKRTHNPITLNYTHQENMFELWNMIDYGSQFEQNLQYKLYKQ
;
A
#
# COMPACT_ATOMS: atom_id res chain seq x y z
N THR A 1 15.04 5.46 -32.35
CA THR A 1 14.37 6.76 -32.04
C THR A 1 12.89 6.61 -32.37
N MET A 2 12.03 6.47 -31.36
CA MET A 2 10.59 6.58 -31.57
C MET A 2 10.30 7.98 -32.12
N LYS A 3 9.90 8.05 -33.38
CA LYS A 3 9.59 9.32 -34.04
C LYS A 3 8.33 10.00 -33.49
N ASN A 4 7.45 9.27 -32.81
CA ASN A 4 6.20 9.79 -32.25
C ASN A 4 6.04 9.31 -30.80
N PRO A 5 6.15 10.19 -29.80
CA PRO A 5 5.88 9.83 -28.42
C PRO A 5 4.39 9.50 -28.23
N LEU A 6 4.11 8.49 -27.42
CA LEU A 6 2.75 8.23 -26.96
C LEU A 6 2.42 9.23 -25.83
N ILE A 7 1.36 9.99 -26.01
CA ILE A 7 0.90 10.96 -25.04
C ILE A 7 -0.50 10.57 -24.57
N LEU A 8 -0.63 10.31 -23.28
CA LEU A 8 -1.91 10.08 -22.60
C LEU A 8 -2.26 11.33 -21.80
N LYS A 9 -3.46 11.87 -22.02
CA LYS A 9 -3.94 13.07 -21.32
C LYS A 9 -5.23 12.76 -20.57
N ASN A 10 -5.38 13.35 -19.38
CA ASN A 10 -6.60 13.26 -18.57
C ASN A 10 -7.07 11.82 -18.35
N VAL A 11 -6.13 10.95 -17.97
CA VAL A 11 -6.43 9.55 -17.67
C VAL A 11 -7.22 9.48 -16.37
N LYS A 12 -8.37 8.81 -16.41
CA LYS A 12 -9.20 8.52 -15.24
C LYS A 12 -9.55 7.04 -15.25
N VAL A 13 -9.27 6.37 -14.15
CA VAL A 13 -9.56 4.94 -13.97
C VAL A 13 -10.23 4.74 -12.63
N SER A 14 -11.36 4.04 -12.63
CA SER A 14 -11.99 3.57 -11.39
C SER A 14 -11.19 2.38 -10.85
N LEU A 15 -10.70 2.50 -9.63
CA LEU A 15 -9.81 1.52 -9.02
C LEU A 15 -10.00 1.53 -7.50
N PHE A 16 -10.11 0.35 -6.88
CA PHE A 16 -10.29 0.20 -5.44
C PHE A 16 -11.43 1.07 -4.86
N ASP A 17 -12.58 1.08 -5.52
CA ASP A 17 -13.74 1.94 -5.19
C ASP A 17 -13.42 3.43 -5.11
N GLY A 18 -12.30 3.84 -5.62
CA GLY A 18 -11.87 5.22 -5.75
C GLY A 18 -11.52 5.54 -7.19
N GLU A 19 -10.65 6.51 -7.36
CA GLU A 19 -10.26 6.97 -8.69
C GLU A 19 -8.75 7.18 -8.77
N LEU A 20 -8.15 6.70 -9.86
CA LEU A 20 -6.80 7.06 -10.27
C LEU A 20 -6.89 8.12 -11.37
N THR A 21 -6.23 9.24 -11.19
CA THR A 21 -6.10 10.29 -12.19
C THR A 21 -4.65 10.55 -12.54
N VAL A 22 -4.37 10.70 -13.84
CA VAL A 22 -3.07 11.10 -14.36
C VAL A 22 -3.31 12.23 -15.37
N PRO A 23 -2.90 13.46 -15.06
CA PRO A 23 -3.14 14.59 -15.96
C PRO A 23 -2.48 14.41 -17.33
N GLN A 24 -1.23 13.97 -17.34
CA GLN A 24 -0.48 13.69 -18.56
C GLN A 24 0.62 12.68 -18.31
N LEU A 25 0.74 11.72 -19.22
CA LEU A 25 1.81 10.74 -19.23
C LEU A 25 2.33 10.58 -20.66
N THR A 26 3.61 10.83 -20.85
CA THR A 26 4.27 10.74 -22.16
C THR A 26 5.27 9.59 -22.15
N PHE A 27 5.28 8.77 -23.18
CA PHE A 27 6.26 7.70 -23.35
C PHE A 27 7.09 7.93 -24.63
N PRO A 28 8.43 7.90 -24.55
CA PRO A 28 9.23 7.86 -23.33
C PRO A 28 9.05 9.14 -22.50
N GLN A 29 9.13 8.99 -21.16
CA GLN A 29 8.98 10.14 -20.26
C GLN A 29 10.17 11.08 -20.33
N SER A 30 9.89 12.36 -20.53
CA SER A 30 10.86 13.45 -20.44
C SER A 30 10.70 14.29 -19.17
N LYS A 31 9.63 14.05 -18.44
CA LYS A 31 9.31 14.74 -17.18
C LYS A 31 8.52 13.81 -16.26
N MET A 32 8.52 14.17 -14.99
CA MET A 32 7.76 13.46 -13.98
C MET A 32 6.26 13.56 -14.24
N ALA A 33 5.56 12.44 -14.11
CA ALA A 33 4.11 12.38 -14.08
C ALA A 33 3.63 12.26 -12.63
N THR A 34 2.39 12.63 -12.36
CA THR A 34 1.78 12.47 -11.04
C THR A 34 0.61 11.52 -11.13
N LEU A 35 0.68 10.43 -10.36
CA LEU A 35 -0.41 9.51 -10.17
C LEU A 35 -1.17 9.94 -8.91
N SER A 36 -2.45 10.28 -9.06
CA SER A 36 -3.30 10.67 -7.93
C SER A 36 -4.39 9.64 -7.70
N PHE A 37 -4.30 8.96 -6.57
CA PHE A 37 -5.34 8.04 -6.10
C PHE A 37 -6.22 8.79 -5.12
N THR A 38 -7.51 8.84 -5.38
CA THR A 38 -8.48 9.56 -4.57
C THR A 38 -9.48 8.59 -3.97
N ASN A 39 -9.62 8.65 -2.65
CA ASN A 39 -10.65 7.92 -1.90
C ASN A 39 -10.64 6.41 -2.14
N ILE A 40 -9.46 5.81 -2.23
CA ILE A 40 -9.30 4.37 -2.46
C ILE A 40 -9.63 3.57 -1.21
N ASP A 41 -10.26 2.41 -1.39
CA ASP A 41 -10.57 1.47 -0.33
C ASP A 41 -9.31 0.68 0.08
N LEU A 42 -8.86 0.89 1.30
CA LEU A 42 -7.65 0.26 1.82
C LEU A 42 -7.78 -1.25 1.98
N ALA A 43 -8.98 -1.76 2.25
CA ALA A 43 -9.22 -3.20 2.35
C ALA A 43 -8.96 -3.89 1.00
N GLN A 44 -9.36 -3.28 -0.11
CA GLN A 44 -9.11 -3.81 -1.45
C GLN A 44 -7.63 -3.78 -1.83
N VAL A 45 -6.92 -2.71 -1.45
CA VAL A 45 -5.47 -2.62 -1.66
C VAL A 45 -4.75 -3.73 -0.91
N LEU A 46 -5.12 -3.97 0.33
CA LEU A 46 -4.52 -5.01 1.16
C LEU A 46 -4.82 -6.42 0.63
N ALA A 47 -6.04 -6.63 0.13
CA ALA A 47 -6.43 -7.90 -0.50
C ALA A 47 -5.60 -8.19 -1.75
N LEU A 48 -5.27 -7.18 -2.56
CA LEU A 48 -4.40 -7.35 -3.72
C LEU A 48 -2.99 -7.78 -3.31
N ALA A 49 -2.48 -7.25 -2.21
CA ALA A 49 -1.19 -7.64 -1.65
C ALA A 49 -1.21 -9.03 -0.99
N GLN A 50 -2.37 -9.69 -0.91
CA GLN A 50 -2.57 -11.00 -0.27
C GLN A 50 -2.10 -11.04 1.19
N TYR A 51 -2.14 -9.90 1.87
CA TYR A 51 -1.75 -9.76 3.25
C TYR A 51 -2.97 -9.94 4.15
N ASN A 52 -3.06 -11.08 4.83
CA ASN A 52 -4.23 -11.50 5.60
C ASN A 52 -4.03 -11.50 7.13
N GLN A 53 -2.89 -11.01 7.61
CA GLN A 53 -2.59 -10.92 9.05
C GLN A 53 -3.13 -9.66 9.70
N VAL A 54 -3.59 -8.72 8.90
CA VAL A 54 -4.14 -7.45 9.34
C VAL A 54 -5.45 -7.22 8.60
N THR A 55 -6.45 -6.74 9.31
CA THR A 55 -7.67 -6.20 8.71
C THR A 55 -7.58 -4.68 8.72
N LEU A 56 -7.69 -4.07 7.56
CA LEU A 56 -7.61 -2.64 7.37
C LEU A 56 -8.91 -2.16 6.74
N THR A 57 -9.59 -1.22 7.38
CA THR A 57 -10.85 -0.65 6.90
C THR A 57 -10.72 0.86 6.82
N GLY A 58 -11.23 1.45 5.77
CA GLY A 58 -11.20 2.90 5.57
C GLY A 58 -10.64 3.27 4.22
N ARG A 59 -10.43 4.55 4.01
CA ARG A 59 -10.03 5.12 2.72
C ARG A 59 -8.81 6.01 2.84
N ALA A 60 -8.10 6.16 1.74
CA ALA A 60 -6.92 7.00 1.67
C ALA A 60 -6.81 7.70 0.31
N ASN A 61 -6.07 8.80 0.31
CA ASN A 61 -5.56 9.43 -0.88
C ASN A 61 -4.06 9.17 -0.99
N ALA A 62 -3.57 9.02 -2.21
CA ALA A 62 -2.16 8.92 -2.48
C ALA A 62 -1.78 9.81 -3.65
N THR A 63 -0.67 10.51 -3.52
CA THR A 63 -0.07 11.30 -4.60
C THR A 63 1.33 10.78 -4.85
N LEU A 64 1.53 10.17 -6.02
CA LEU A 64 2.77 9.47 -6.35
C LEU A 64 3.42 10.15 -7.57
N PRO A 65 4.47 10.95 -7.37
CA PRO A 65 5.32 11.39 -8.47
C PRO A 65 6.02 10.18 -9.09
N PHE A 66 5.82 9.99 -10.38
CA PHE A 66 6.25 8.80 -11.10
C PHE A 66 7.13 9.16 -12.30
N TRP A 67 8.30 8.53 -12.39
CA TRP A 67 9.17 8.67 -13.54
C TRP A 67 9.86 7.35 -13.88
N LEU A 68 9.36 6.70 -14.91
CA LEU A 68 9.97 5.51 -15.45
C LEU A 68 11.29 5.86 -16.15
N GLY A 69 12.36 5.22 -15.75
CA GLY A 69 13.70 5.49 -16.27
C GLY A 69 14.49 6.57 -15.51
N HIS A 70 13.94 7.15 -14.44
CA HIS A 70 14.73 7.99 -13.55
C HIS A 70 15.81 7.15 -12.83
N LYS A 71 16.98 7.76 -12.64
CA LYS A 71 18.15 7.01 -12.12
C LYS A 71 18.04 6.65 -10.65
N GLU A 72 17.32 7.45 -9.87
CA GLU A 72 17.27 7.32 -8.41
C GLU A 72 15.96 6.75 -7.90
N CYS A 73 14.83 7.06 -8.53
CA CYS A 73 13.53 6.64 -8.06
C CYS A 73 12.49 6.53 -9.17
N LEU A 74 11.67 5.50 -9.15
CA LEU A 74 10.45 5.40 -9.97
C LEU A 74 9.31 6.19 -9.34
N ILE A 75 9.18 6.12 -8.00
CA ILE A 75 8.31 6.97 -7.21
C ILE A 75 9.18 7.76 -6.24
N CYS A 76 9.15 9.06 -6.37
CA CYS A 76 10.03 9.97 -5.65
C CYS A 76 9.21 10.77 -4.63
N ASN A 77 9.31 10.41 -3.36
CA ASN A 77 8.59 11.09 -2.27
C ASN A 77 7.07 11.16 -2.49
N GLY A 78 6.46 10.01 -2.76
CA GLY A 78 5.02 9.88 -2.78
C GLY A 78 4.43 10.08 -1.39
N THR A 79 3.19 10.51 -1.31
CA THR A 79 2.47 10.76 -0.06
C THR A 79 1.19 9.96 0.00
N LEU A 80 0.87 9.46 1.19
CA LEU A 80 -0.39 8.82 1.50
C LEU A 80 -1.01 9.53 2.69
N GLU A 81 -2.32 9.78 2.62
CA GLU A 81 -3.10 10.42 3.68
C GLU A 81 -4.41 9.66 3.88
N GLN A 82 -4.78 9.41 5.13
CA GLN A 82 -6.09 8.82 5.39
C GLN A 82 -7.22 9.82 5.11
N VAL A 83 -8.33 9.27 4.63
CA VAL A 83 -9.59 10.00 4.42
C VAL A 83 -10.61 9.49 5.42
N GLY A 84 -10.99 10.33 6.38
CA GLY A 84 -11.88 9.93 7.46
C GLY A 84 -11.25 8.89 8.39
N ASN A 85 -12.06 8.12 9.06
CA ASN A 85 -11.60 7.11 10.01
C ASN A 85 -11.04 5.89 9.30
N VAL A 86 -9.91 5.41 9.79
CA VAL A 86 -9.28 4.16 9.35
C VAL A 86 -9.10 3.27 10.56
N SER A 87 -9.47 2.00 10.44
CA SER A 87 -9.34 1.01 11.51
C SER A 87 -8.35 -0.06 11.12
N ILE A 88 -7.46 -0.40 12.05
CA ILE A 88 -6.54 -1.53 11.93
C ILE A 88 -6.89 -2.57 12.98
N LYS A 89 -6.96 -3.83 12.57
CA LYS A 89 -7.19 -4.97 13.44
C LYS A 89 -6.18 -6.07 13.12
N LEU A 90 -5.40 -6.48 14.12
CA LEU A 90 -4.47 -7.58 13.96
C LEU A 90 -5.17 -8.92 14.22
N THR A 91 -4.79 -9.95 13.48
CA THR A 91 -5.21 -11.33 13.76
C THR A 91 -4.57 -11.83 15.05
N ASP A 92 -5.19 -12.81 15.70
CA ASP A 92 -4.64 -13.44 16.90
C ASP A 92 -3.26 -14.06 16.64
N GLU A 93 -3.04 -14.59 15.46
CA GLU A 93 -1.74 -15.14 15.05
C GLU A 93 -0.65 -14.08 14.99
N MET A 94 -0.98 -12.91 14.44
CA MET A 94 -0.05 -11.77 14.39
C MET A 94 0.28 -11.27 15.80
N VAL A 95 -0.71 -11.17 16.67
CA VAL A 95 -0.53 -10.78 18.08
C VAL A 95 0.38 -11.77 18.80
N LYS A 96 0.17 -13.07 18.62
CA LYS A 96 1.05 -14.11 19.19
C LYS A 96 2.48 -14.01 18.65
N GLY A 97 2.63 -13.76 17.36
CA GLY A 97 3.94 -13.56 16.74
C GLY A 97 4.71 -12.37 17.33
N LEU A 98 4.03 -11.25 17.56
CA LEU A 98 4.62 -10.07 18.20
C LEU A 98 5.06 -10.37 19.64
N LYS A 99 4.26 -11.10 20.41
CA LYS A 99 4.61 -11.53 21.78
C LYS A 99 5.82 -12.46 21.82
N LYS A 100 5.93 -13.39 20.87
CA LYS A 100 7.10 -14.27 20.74
C LYS A 100 8.38 -13.55 20.34
N GLY A 101 8.25 -12.46 19.57
CA GLY A 101 9.37 -11.63 19.11
C GLY A 101 9.98 -10.72 20.17
N GLY A 102 9.57 -10.84 21.43
CA GLY A 102 10.12 -10.04 22.55
C GLY A 102 9.41 -8.72 22.82
N TRP A 103 8.28 -8.48 22.18
CA TRP A 103 7.40 -7.36 22.48
C TRP A 103 6.68 -7.65 23.81
N THR A 104 7.35 -7.36 24.93
CA THR A 104 6.88 -7.70 26.26
C THR A 104 5.95 -6.65 26.87
N GLU A 105 5.81 -5.49 26.23
CA GLU A 105 4.88 -4.46 26.68
C GLU A 105 3.45 -4.82 26.22
N ASN A 106 2.71 -5.49 27.09
CA ASN A 106 1.31 -5.85 26.87
C ASN A 106 0.44 -4.65 26.45
N ILE A 107 0.80 -3.46 26.88
CA ILE A 107 0.07 -2.22 26.58
C ILE A 107 0.18 -1.90 25.07
N LEU A 108 1.36 -2.02 24.49
CA LEU A 108 1.60 -1.71 23.09
C LEU A 108 0.95 -2.77 22.17
N VAL A 109 1.07 -4.04 22.52
CA VAL A 109 0.45 -5.14 21.80
C VAL A 109 -1.08 -5.03 21.86
N ASP A 110 -1.65 -4.74 23.03
CA ASP A 110 -3.09 -4.53 23.19
C ASP A 110 -3.60 -3.31 22.39
N LEU A 111 -2.78 -2.27 22.30
CA LEU A 111 -3.11 -1.09 21.50
C LEU A 111 -3.16 -1.44 20.01
N LEU A 112 -2.15 -2.16 19.51
CA LEU A 112 -2.04 -2.54 18.10
C LEU A 112 -3.06 -3.61 17.69
N LYS A 113 -3.61 -4.34 18.64
CA LYS A 113 -4.62 -5.37 18.38
C LYS A 113 -5.86 -4.82 17.68
N GLU A 114 -6.31 -3.64 18.08
CA GLU A 114 -7.42 -2.92 17.48
C GLU A 114 -7.17 -1.42 17.67
N MET A 115 -7.00 -0.70 16.55
CA MET A 115 -6.64 0.71 16.58
C MET A 115 -7.47 1.49 15.58
N GLU A 116 -8.03 2.59 16.01
CA GLU A 116 -8.61 3.61 15.14
C GLU A 116 -7.60 4.71 14.88
N LEU A 117 -7.34 4.96 13.59
CA LEU A 117 -6.36 5.92 13.14
C LEU A 117 -6.97 7.30 12.95
N GLN A 118 -6.22 8.31 13.35
CA GLN A 118 -6.54 9.72 13.18
C GLN A 118 -5.31 10.43 12.61
N ASN A 119 -5.49 11.19 11.53
CA ASN A 119 -4.43 12.02 10.94
C ASN A 119 -3.15 11.24 10.60
N SER A 120 -3.27 9.98 10.24
CA SER A 120 -2.13 9.19 9.82
C SER A 120 -1.72 9.53 8.40
N HIS A 121 -0.42 9.58 8.18
CA HIS A 121 0.16 9.86 6.87
C HIS A 121 1.44 9.06 6.67
N ALA A 122 1.81 8.88 5.42
CA ALA A 122 3.02 8.17 5.07
C ALA A 122 3.71 8.79 3.86
N ALA A 123 5.02 8.60 3.79
CA ALA A 123 5.81 8.87 2.61
C ALA A 123 6.29 7.56 2.00
N VAL A 124 6.28 7.45 0.68
CA VAL A 124 6.70 6.27 -0.03
C VAL A 124 7.70 6.62 -1.14
N THR A 125 8.75 5.85 -1.22
CA THR A 125 9.75 5.93 -2.29
C THR A 125 9.95 4.54 -2.87
N LEU A 126 10.00 4.46 -4.19
CA LEU A 126 10.29 3.24 -4.92
C LEU A 126 11.50 3.48 -5.82
N ASP A 127 12.57 2.72 -5.61
CA ASP A 127 13.78 2.83 -6.41
C ASP A 127 13.67 2.05 -7.73
N PRO A 128 14.61 2.25 -8.68
CA PRO A 128 14.57 1.54 -9.97
C PRO A 128 14.78 0.02 -9.87
N LYS A 129 15.27 -0.48 -8.75
CA LYS A 129 15.45 -1.91 -8.47
C LYS A 129 14.21 -2.56 -7.85
N GLY A 130 13.18 -1.76 -7.58
CA GLY A 130 11.94 -2.22 -6.98
C GLY A 130 11.92 -2.16 -5.45
N GLN A 131 12.94 -1.63 -4.82
CA GLN A 131 12.97 -1.46 -3.38
C GLN A 131 12.05 -0.32 -2.97
N MET A 132 10.99 -0.65 -2.24
CA MET A 132 10.08 0.33 -1.65
C MET A 132 10.50 0.65 -0.23
N THR A 133 10.45 1.91 0.11
CA THR A 133 10.55 2.40 1.49
C THR A 133 9.30 3.18 1.83
N LEU A 134 8.56 2.70 2.82
CA LEU A 134 7.38 3.36 3.38
C LEU A 134 7.74 3.89 4.76
N ARG A 135 7.54 5.18 4.99
CA ARG A 135 7.70 5.82 6.31
C ARG A 135 6.35 6.37 6.74
N ALA A 136 5.76 5.75 7.73
CA ALA A 136 4.44 6.11 8.22
C ALA A 136 4.52 6.76 9.61
N SER A 137 3.75 7.81 9.78
CA SER A 137 3.38 8.36 11.08
C SER A 137 1.94 7.94 11.34
N ILE A 138 1.77 6.98 12.23
CA ILE A 138 0.47 6.37 12.54
C ILE A 138 0.02 6.91 13.88
N SER A 139 -1.06 7.67 13.86
CA SER A 139 -1.66 8.24 15.07
C SER A 139 -3.05 7.67 15.28
N GLY A 140 -3.34 7.22 16.49
CA GLY A 140 -4.62 6.63 16.78
C GLY A 140 -4.78 6.17 18.23
N PHE A 141 -5.88 5.52 18.51
CA PHE A 141 -6.23 5.03 19.83
C PHE A 141 -6.94 3.68 19.74
N ASN A 142 -6.93 2.94 20.85
CA ASN A 142 -7.70 1.71 20.96
C ASN A 142 -9.12 2.05 21.46
N PRO A 143 -10.18 1.81 20.64
CA PRO A 143 -11.54 2.16 21.01
C PRO A 143 -12.12 1.31 22.15
N THR A 144 -11.50 0.16 22.45
CA THR A 144 -11.93 -0.73 23.54
C THR A 144 -11.43 -0.30 24.93
N LYS A 145 -10.51 0.66 24.99
CA LYS A 145 -9.95 1.17 26.24
C LYS A 145 -10.77 2.35 26.76
N ARG A 146 -10.83 2.49 28.09
CA ARG A 146 -11.55 3.59 28.76
C ARG A 146 -10.98 4.97 28.46
N THR A 147 -9.67 5.05 28.29
CA THR A 147 -8.97 6.29 27.93
C THR A 147 -8.62 6.25 26.45
N HIS A 148 -9.22 7.14 25.70
CA HIS A 148 -8.94 7.30 24.26
C HIS A 148 -7.76 8.23 24.00
N ASN A 149 -6.68 8.08 24.77
CA ASN A 149 -5.47 8.85 24.53
C ASN A 149 -4.80 8.42 23.24
N PRO A 150 -4.65 9.32 22.25
CA PRO A 150 -4.00 8.97 21.01
C PRO A 150 -2.50 8.71 21.23
N ILE A 151 -1.99 7.71 20.54
CA ILE A 151 -0.57 7.39 20.49
C ILE A 151 -0.11 7.58 19.05
N THR A 152 1.08 8.15 18.88
CA THR A 152 1.73 8.27 17.57
C THR A 152 2.89 7.31 17.50
N LEU A 153 2.89 6.49 16.45
CA LEU A 153 3.94 5.52 16.14
C LEU A 153 4.59 5.91 14.82
N ASN A 154 5.92 5.93 14.80
CA ASN A 154 6.69 6.05 13.59
C ASN A 154 7.11 4.65 13.13
N TYR A 155 6.73 4.29 11.92
CA TYR A 155 6.96 2.99 11.35
C TYR A 155 7.64 3.11 10.00
N THR A 156 8.68 2.32 9.79
CA THR A 156 9.36 2.21 8.51
C THR A 156 9.27 0.79 8.00
N HIS A 157 8.79 0.62 6.78
CA HIS A 157 8.70 -0.66 6.10
C HIS A 157 9.49 -0.62 4.80
N GLN A 158 10.29 -1.67 4.58
CA GLN A 158 11.05 -1.84 3.35
C GLN A 158 10.69 -3.19 2.74
N GLU A 159 10.43 -3.18 1.44
CA GLU A 159 10.08 -4.40 0.71
C GLU A 159 10.47 -4.29 -0.76
N ASN A 160 10.88 -5.40 -1.36
CA ASN A 160 11.10 -5.45 -2.79
C ASN A 160 9.78 -5.73 -3.50
N MET A 161 9.24 -4.71 -4.17
CA MET A 161 7.95 -4.79 -4.84
C MET A 161 8.00 -5.64 -6.11
N PHE A 162 9.15 -5.71 -6.78
CA PHE A 162 9.30 -6.54 -7.98
C PHE A 162 9.29 -8.03 -7.62
N GLU A 163 9.93 -8.41 -6.51
CA GLU A 163 9.85 -9.77 -6.00
C GLU A 163 8.42 -10.13 -5.57
N LEU A 164 7.74 -9.23 -4.88
CA LEU A 164 6.37 -9.43 -4.47
C LEU A 164 5.43 -9.64 -5.68
N TRP A 165 5.55 -8.81 -6.70
CA TRP A 165 4.75 -8.94 -7.93
C TRP A 165 5.06 -10.23 -8.69
N ASN A 166 6.30 -10.63 -8.75
CA ASN A 166 6.69 -11.91 -9.35
C ASN A 166 6.07 -13.10 -8.62
N MET A 167 5.99 -13.05 -7.29
CA MET A 167 5.31 -14.09 -6.49
C MET A 167 3.82 -14.15 -6.78
N ILE A 168 3.15 -13.00 -6.88
CA ILE A 168 1.72 -12.91 -7.21
C ILE A 168 1.45 -13.44 -8.62
N ASP A 169 2.23 -13.03 -9.59
CA ASP A 169 2.10 -13.48 -10.98
C ASP A 169 2.35 -14.98 -11.11
N TYR A 170 3.33 -15.51 -10.40
CA TYR A 170 3.61 -16.94 -10.35
C TYR A 170 2.45 -17.73 -9.75
N GLY A 171 1.82 -17.22 -8.70
CA GLY A 171 0.63 -17.81 -8.09
C GLY A 171 -0.56 -17.85 -9.05
N SER A 172 -0.84 -16.77 -9.77
CA SER A 172 -1.93 -16.72 -10.74
C SER A 172 -1.70 -17.64 -11.94
N GLN A 173 -0.48 -17.73 -12.44
CA GLN A 173 -0.11 -18.67 -13.51
C GLN A 173 -0.24 -20.12 -13.05
N PHE A 174 0.11 -20.42 -11.83
CA PHE A 174 -0.05 -21.74 -11.24
C PHE A 174 -1.51 -22.16 -11.15
N GLU A 175 -2.39 -21.29 -10.71
CA GLU A 175 -3.84 -21.54 -10.68
C GLU A 175 -4.41 -21.75 -12.09
N GLN A 176 -4.04 -20.92 -13.06
CA GLN A 176 -4.47 -21.08 -14.45
C GLN A 176 -3.99 -22.41 -15.03
N ASN A 177 -2.77 -22.81 -14.77
CA ASN A 177 -2.21 -24.09 -15.22
C ASN A 177 -2.90 -25.29 -14.57
N LEU A 178 -3.29 -25.17 -13.30
CA LEU A 178 -4.07 -26.20 -12.60
C LEU A 178 -5.46 -26.34 -13.19
N GLN A 179 -6.15 -25.25 -13.43
CA GLN A 179 -7.48 -25.27 -14.07
C GLN A 179 -7.40 -25.88 -15.47
N TYR A 180 -6.42 -25.51 -16.26
CA TYR A 180 -6.22 -26.07 -17.59
C TYR A 180 -5.98 -27.59 -17.57
N LYS A 181 -5.24 -28.09 -16.59
CA LYS A 181 -5.02 -29.54 -16.43
C LYS A 181 -6.27 -30.29 -15.97
N LEU A 182 -7.09 -29.68 -15.12
CA LEU A 182 -8.33 -30.28 -14.63
C LEU A 182 -9.41 -30.36 -15.70
N TYR A 183 -9.46 -29.42 -16.63
CA TYR A 183 -10.44 -29.43 -17.73
C TYR A 183 -10.03 -30.29 -18.93
N LYS A 184 -8.79 -30.78 -18.99
CA LYS A 184 -8.33 -31.69 -20.06
C LYS A 184 -8.45 -33.18 -19.73
N GLN A 185 -8.88 -33.53 -18.53
CA GLN A 185 -9.23 -34.91 -18.18
C GLN A 185 -10.73 -35.16 -18.38
#